data_b7b74cd904c0f277b961a050c58c73e1
#
_entry.id   b7b74cd904c0f277b961a050c58c73e1
#
_cell.length_a   1.000
_cell.length_b   1.000
_cell.length_c   1.000
_cell.angle_alpha   90.00
_cell.angle_beta   90.00
_cell.angle_gamma   90.00
#
_symmetry.space_group_name_H-M   'P 1'
#
loop_
_entity.id
_entity.type
_entity.pdbx_description
1 polymer ?
#
loop_
_entity_poly.entity_id
_entity_poly.type
_entity_poly.pdbx_seq_one_letter_code
_entity_poly.pdbx_strand_id
1 'polypeptide(L)'
;MSQELITYIVLGSHERLKGLKLPASSNKEEYVLTNFSNDEPFEKTIDNIIFNSKGNLVVLLPPSALPNQKSKEILRKISMIDQSSWGWFKYNDRKNDFIKSLKKISSSVRSIPNIEQGIYFTKRLYFSVGGIGKFGTSPFNEISKRFYSRIDPQNPLPALIIRTKNLDIFQKWIIKHL
;
A
#
# COMPACT_ATOMS: atom_id res chain seq x y z
N MET A 1 -14.03 11.22 19.19
CA MET A 1 -12.62 10.76 19.34
C MET A 1 -12.23 10.05 18.08
N SER A 2 -11.34 10.61 17.26
CA SER A 2 -10.78 9.91 16.11
C SER A 2 -9.94 8.74 16.64
N GLN A 3 -10.33 7.51 16.29
CA GLN A 3 -9.54 6.36 16.66
C GLN A 3 -8.20 6.44 15.93
N GLU A 4 -7.09 6.46 16.67
CA GLU A 4 -5.70 6.42 16.18
C GLU A 4 -5.37 5.09 15.49
N LEU A 5 -6.36 4.43 14.90
CA LEU A 5 -6.23 3.10 14.34
C LEU A 5 -5.75 3.15 12.89
N ILE A 6 -4.72 2.38 12.60
CA ILE A 6 -4.18 2.18 11.25
C ILE A 6 -4.54 0.78 10.79
N THR A 7 -5.06 0.66 9.57
CA THR A 7 -5.28 -0.64 8.94
C THR A 7 -4.19 -0.94 7.93
N TYR A 8 -3.43 -1.98 8.17
CA TYR A 8 -2.45 -2.55 7.25
C TYR A 8 -3.11 -3.66 6.43
N ILE A 9 -3.16 -3.49 5.12
CA ILE A 9 -3.73 -4.47 4.18
C ILE A 9 -2.58 -5.07 3.40
N VAL A 10 -2.35 -6.38 3.58
CA VAL A 10 -1.33 -7.11 2.85
C VAL A 10 -1.95 -7.67 1.56
N LEU A 11 -1.41 -7.21 0.44
CA LEU A 11 -1.87 -7.58 -0.89
C LEU A 11 -1.33 -8.96 -1.29
N GLY A 12 -2.20 -9.80 -1.80
CA GLY A 12 -1.80 -11.09 -2.35
C GLY A 12 -2.99 -12.02 -2.58
N SER A 13 -2.82 -12.99 -3.47
CA SER A 13 -3.76 -14.09 -3.64
C SER A 13 -3.76 -14.99 -2.41
N HIS A 14 -4.83 -15.77 -2.24
CA HIS A 14 -4.92 -16.76 -1.16
C HIS A 14 -3.70 -17.69 -1.11
N GLU A 15 -3.28 -18.21 -2.26
CA GLU A 15 -2.11 -19.08 -2.37
C GLU A 15 -0.81 -18.35 -1.96
N ARG A 16 -0.69 -17.08 -2.32
CA ARG A 16 0.49 -16.26 -2.02
C ARG A 16 0.63 -15.94 -0.53
N LEU A 17 -0.50 -15.76 0.14
CA LEU A 17 -0.56 -15.38 1.56
C LEU A 17 -0.71 -16.57 2.50
N LYS A 18 -0.87 -17.78 1.95
CA LYS A 18 -0.98 -19.01 2.75
C LYS A 18 0.22 -19.17 3.67
N GLY A 19 -0.06 -19.34 4.96
CA GLY A 19 0.97 -19.51 5.98
C GLY A 19 1.71 -18.22 6.39
N LEU A 20 1.34 -17.06 5.85
CA LEU A 20 1.90 -15.78 6.28
C LEU A 20 1.44 -15.46 7.72
N LYS A 21 2.41 -15.29 8.61
CA LYS A 21 2.16 -14.87 10.00
C LYS A 21 2.13 -13.35 10.06
N LEU A 22 0.99 -12.78 10.38
CA LEU A 22 0.83 -11.35 10.66
C LEU A 22 1.06 -11.07 12.15
N PRO A 23 1.49 -9.84 12.48
CA PRO A 23 1.42 -9.37 13.86
C PRO A 23 -0.02 -9.40 14.38
N ALA A 24 -0.18 -9.60 15.67
CA ALA A 24 -1.50 -9.51 16.30
C ALA A 24 -2.06 -8.09 16.16
N SER A 25 -3.34 -7.98 15.81
CA SER A 25 -4.04 -6.70 15.82
C SER A 25 -4.14 -6.16 17.25
N SER A 26 -4.09 -4.85 17.39
CA SER A 26 -4.16 -4.14 18.66
C SER A 26 -5.18 -2.99 18.57
N ASN A 27 -5.33 -2.24 19.65
CA ASN A 27 -6.19 -1.04 19.63
C ASN A 27 -5.69 0.07 18.68
N LYS A 28 -4.46 -0.03 18.20
CA LYS A 28 -3.82 0.97 17.33
C LYS A 28 -3.52 0.46 15.92
N GLU A 29 -3.49 -0.85 15.71
CA GLU A 29 -3.09 -1.48 14.46
C GLU A 29 -4.00 -2.66 14.14
N GLU A 30 -4.58 -2.66 12.96
CA GLU A 30 -5.34 -3.76 12.38
C GLU A 30 -4.57 -4.32 11.18
N TYR A 31 -4.51 -5.65 11.07
CA TYR A 31 -3.87 -6.33 9.94
C TYR A 31 -4.88 -7.19 9.20
N VAL A 32 -4.98 -7.00 7.89
CA VAL A 32 -5.93 -7.72 7.02
C VAL A 32 -5.19 -8.26 5.80
N LEU A 33 -5.54 -9.48 5.38
CA LEU A 33 -5.07 -10.11 4.14
C LEU A 33 -6.12 -9.93 3.04
N THR A 34 -5.71 -9.63 1.81
CA THR A 34 -6.66 -9.53 0.69
C THR A 34 -7.16 -10.90 0.25
N ASN A 35 -6.32 -11.93 0.28
CA ASN A 35 -6.66 -13.28 -0.16
C ASN A 35 -7.40 -13.29 -1.50
N PHE A 36 -6.89 -12.58 -2.50
CA PHE A 36 -7.50 -12.50 -3.82
C PHE A 36 -7.83 -13.88 -4.38
N SER A 37 -9.02 -14.01 -4.94
CA SER A 37 -9.47 -15.19 -5.65
C SER A 37 -9.88 -14.82 -7.08
N ASN A 38 -10.09 -15.85 -7.92
CA ASN A 38 -10.56 -15.62 -9.29
C ASN A 38 -12.08 -15.36 -9.37
N ASP A 39 -12.79 -15.49 -8.24
CA ASP A 39 -14.26 -15.42 -8.19
C ASP A 39 -14.77 -13.98 -8.12
N GLU A 40 -13.91 -13.02 -7.73
CA GLU A 40 -14.27 -11.63 -7.58
C GLU A 40 -13.17 -10.72 -8.14
N PRO A 41 -13.53 -9.57 -8.78
CA PRO A 41 -12.54 -8.58 -9.21
C PRO A 41 -11.70 -8.08 -8.04
N PHE A 42 -10.39 -7.97 -8.24
CA PHE A 42 -9.44 -7.55 -7.19
C PHE A 42 -9.79 -6.16 -6.65
N GLU A 43 -10.23 -5.27 -7.51
CA GLU A 43 -10.66 -3.91 -7.16
C GLU A 43 -11.81 -3.94 -6.15
N LYS A 44 -12.80 -4.79 -6.40
CA LYS A 44 -13.95 -4.94 -5.52
C LYS A 44 -13.56 -5.52 -4.16
N THR A 45 -12.67 -6.51 -4.15
CA THR A 45 -12.12 -7.07 -2.91
C THR A 45 -11.41 -5.99 -2.08
N ILE A 46 -10.55 -5.17 -2.71
CA ILE A 46 -9.83 -4.10 -2.04
C ILE A 46 -10.82 -3.04 -1.50
N ASP A 47 -11.76 -2.59 -2.33
CA ASP A 47 -12.75 -1.60 -1.94
C ASP A 47 -13.57 -2.07 -0.74
N ASN A 48 -14.02 -3.35 -0.73
CA ASN A 48 -14.76 -3.94 0.37
C ASN A 48 -13.92 -4.01 1.65
N ILE A 49 -12.65 -4.43 1.56
CA ILE A 49 -11.76 -4.49 2.72
C ILE A 49 -11.55 -3.08 3.29
N ILE A 50 -11.28 -2.09 2.46
CA ILE A 50 -11.08 -0.71 2.90
C ILE A 50 -12.36 -0.15 3.53
N PHE A 51 -13.51 -0.41 2.91
CA PHE A 51 -14.81 0.03 3.46
C PHE A 51 -15.04 -0.52 4.87
N ASN A 52 -14.79 -1.82 5.08
CA ASN A 52 -15.01 -2.49 6.36
C ASN A 52 -13.86 -2.33 7.36
N SER A 53 -12.70 -1.79 6.95
CA SER A 53 -11.56 -1.59 7.85
C SER A 53 -11.90 -0.57 8.95
N LYS A 54 -11.30 -0.76 10.12
CA LYS A 54 -11.58 0.09 11.29
C LYS A 54 -10.75 1.37 11.29
N GLY A 55 -9.56 1.34 10.69
CA GLY A 55 -8.64 2.49 10.70
C GLY A 55 -9.04 3.57 9.70
N ASN A 56 -8.81 4.83 10.07
CA ASN A 56 -8.96 5.97 9.18
C ASN A 56 -7.78 6.14 8.22
N LEU A 57 -6.62 5.63 8.60
CA LEU A 57 -5.43 5.54 7.76
C LEU A 57 -5.26 4.10 7.29
N VAL A 58 -5.15 3.90 5.99
CA VAL A 58 -4.96 2.61 5.34
C VAL A 58 -3.57 2.54 4.74
N VAL A 59 -2.91 1.40 4.88
CA VAL A 59 -1.59 1.12 4.30
C VAL A 59 -1.70 -0.16 3.47
N LEU A 60 -1.47 -0.06 2.16
CA LEU A 60 -1.39 -1.23 1.27
C LEU A 60 0.06 -1.69 1.20
N LEU A 61 0.30 -2.93 1.57
CA LEU A 61 1.63 -3.53 1.66
C LEU A 61 1.79 -4.69 0.68
N PRO A 62 2.99 -4.88 0.12
CA PRO A 62 3.30 -6.11 -0.61
C PRO A 62 3.36 -7.31 0.33
N PRO A 63 3.31 -8.55 -0.19
CA PRO A 63 3.48 -9.75 0.62
C PRO A 63 4.78 -9.71 1.43
N SER A 64 4.73 -10.14 2.68
CA SER A 64 5.89 -10.25 3.58
C SER A 64 6.67 -8.95 3.83
N ALA A 65 6.01 -7.82 3.74
CA ALA A 65 6.59 -6.52 4.06
C ALA A 65 5.85 -5.84 5.21
N LEU A 66 6.60 -5.17 6.07
CA LEU A 66 6.06 -4.40 7.19
C LEU A 66 6.79 -3.06 7.33
N PRO A 67 6.11 -2.00 7.77
CA PRO A 67 6.77 -0.76 8.15
C PRO A 67 7.70 -0.98 9.34
N ASN A 68 8.83 -0.27 9.35
CA ASN A 68 9.68 -0.22 10.52
C ASN A 68 9.05 0.65 11.64
N GLN A 69 9.61 0.61 12.83
CA GLN A 69 9.05 1.33 13.99
C GLN A 69 8.93 2.83 13.76
N LYS A 70 9.93 3.45 13.13
CA LYS A 70 9.92 4.89 12.82
C LYS A 70 8.77 5.25 11.86
N SER A 71 8.55 4.44 10.83
CA SER A 71 7.43 4.63 9.90
C SER A 71 6.08 4.46 10.60
N LYS A 72 5.95 3.49 11.49
CA LYS A 72 4.72 3.30 12.28
C LYS A 72 4.40 4.50 13.16
N GLU A 73 5.39 5.09 13.80
CA GLU A 73 5.23 6.30 14.61
C GLU A 73 4.76 7.50 13.76
N ILE A 74 5.33 7.67 12.57
CA ILE A 74 4.91 8.73 11.65
C ILE A 74 3.46 8.49 11.17
N LEU A 75 3.13 7.25 10.76
CA LEU A 75 1.77 6.90 10.35
C LEU A 75 0.74 7.15 11.46
N ARG A 76 1.08 6.87 12.73
CA ARG A 76 0.21 7.20 13.87
C ARG A 76 -0.02 8.71 13.98
N LYS A 77 1.02 9.52 13.85
CA LYS A 77 0.88 10.98 13.84
C LYS A 77 -0.03 11.45 12.71
N ILE A 78 0.13 10.88 11.50
CA ILE A 78 -0.75 11.18 10.35
C ILE A 78 -2.20 10.79 10.65
N SER A 79 -2.43 9.61 11.25
CA SER A 79 -3.79 9.13 11.56
C SER A 79 -4.54 9.98 12.59
N MET A 80 -3.80 10.74 13.42
CA MET A 80 -4.37 11.66 14.41
C MET A 80 -4.81 12.99 13.80
N ILE A 81 -4.33 13.34 12.61
CA ILE A 81 -4.65 14.59 11.93
C ILE A 81 -5.88 14.36 11.05
N ASP A 82 -6.94 15.11 11.28
CA ASP A 82 -8.17 15.03 10.47
C ASP A 82 -8.01 15.78 9.13
N GLN A 83 -7.03 15.36 8.36
CA GLN A 83 -6.76 15.88 7.02
C GLN A 83 -6.55 14.73 6.03
N SER A 84 -6.97 14.96 4.78
CA SER A 84 -6.65 14.06 3.69
C SER A 84 -5.15 14.03 3.45
N SER A 85 -4.55 12.85 3.43
CA SER A 85 -3.14 12.67 3.15
C SER A 85 -2.87 11.32 2.49
N TRP A 86 -1.77 11.24 1.76
CA TRP A 86 -1.27 10.02 1.16
C TRP A 86 0.22 10.11 0.90
N GLY A 87 0.85 8.96 0.65
CA GLY A 87 2.26 8.86 0.32
C GLY A 87 2.68 7.40 0.24
N TRP A 88 3.98 7.18 0.21
CA TRP A 88 4.59 5.85 0.07
C TRP A 88 5.88 5.75 0.88
N PHE A 89 6.53 4.58 0.83
CA PHE A 89 7.79 4.31 1.48
C PHE A 89 8.94 4.42 0.48
N LYS A 90 10.14 4.73 0.94
CA LYS A 90 11.34 4.74 0.11
C LYS A 90 11.67 3.34 -0.39
N TYR A 91 12.43 3.26 -1.45
CA TYR A 91 13.07 2.00 -1.85
C TYR A 91 14.06 1.52 -0.78
N ASN A 92 14.21 0.21 -0.67
CA ASN A 92 15.27 -0.37 0.16
C ASN A 92 16.62 -0.18 -0.57
N ASP A 93 17.50 0.62 0.01
CA ASP A 93 18.78 1.06 -0.59
C ASP A 93 19.76 -0.07 -0.93
N ARG A 94 19.49 -1.31 -0.51
CA ARG A 94 20.39 -2.45 -0.73
C ARG A 94 20.52 -2.92 -2.18
N LYS A 95 19.78 -2.36 -3.15
CA LYS A 95 19.76 -2.86 -4.53
C LYS A 95 20.00 -1.84 -5.65
N ASN A 96 20.06 -0.54 -5.42
CA ASN A 96 19.87 0.38 -6.54
C ASN A 96 20.67 1.68 -6.49
N ASP A 97 22.01 1.63 -6.49
CA ASP A 97 22.80 2.80 -6.85
C ASP A 97 22.61 3.19 -8.33
N PHE A 98 22.25 2.22 -9.17
CA PHE A 98 22.06 2.46 -10.62
C PHE A 98 20.76 3.19 -10.95
N ILE A 99 19.68 2.94 -10.21
CA ILE A 99 18.37 3.60 -10.43
C ILE A 99 18.36 5.03 -9.86
N LYS A 100 19.21 5.32 -8.88
CA LYS A 100 19.35 6.68 -8.33
C LYS A 100 19.85 7.69 -9.38
N SER A 101 20.68 7.24 -10.31
CA SER A 101 21.25 8.08 -11.39
C SER A 101 20.19 8.46 -12.43
N LEU A 102 19.26 7.58 -12.74
CA LEU A 102 18.20 7.82 -13.72
C LEU A 102 17.07 8.69 -13.18
N LYS A 103 16.82 8.68 -11.86
CA LYS A 103 15.74 9.47 -11.22
C LYS A 103 16.08 10.93 -11.00
N LYS A 104 17.34 11.32 -11.03
CA LYS A 104 17.73 12.75 -10.95
C LYS A 104 17.31 13.58 -12.17
N ILE A 105 16.93 12.94 -13.27
CA ILE A 105 16.59 13.62 -14.53
C ILE A 105 15.10 13.98 -14.63
N SER A 106 14.23 13.44 -13.79
CA SER A 106 12.78 13.68 -13.89
C SER A 106 12.19 14.43 -12.70
N SER A 107 12.72 15.61 -12.40
CA SER A 107 12.16 16.48 -11.36
C SER A 107 10.78 17.08 -11.70
N SER A 108 10.26 16.84 -12.91
CA SER A 108 8.95 17.34 -13.36
C SER A 108 7.87 16.24 -13.50
N VAL A 109 8.20 14.97 -13.29
CA VAL A 109 7.24 13.88 -13.44
C VAL A 109 6.74 13.44 -12.05
N ARG A 110 5.41 13.42 -11.90
CA ARG A 110 4.75 12.91 -10.68
C ARG A 110 5.16 11.47 -10.42
N SER A 111 5.82 11.24 -9.29
CA SER A 111 6.26 9.91 -8.90
C SER A 111 5.07 9.01 -8.56
N ILE A 112 5.05 7.80 -9.13
CA ILE A 112 4.06 6.77 -8.83
C ILE A 112 4.79 5.66 -8.08
N PRO A 113 4.36 5.31 -6.86
CA PRO A 113 4.99 4.22 -6.12
C PRO A 113 4.73 2.88 -6.81
N ASN A 114 5.70 1.98 -6.71
CA ASN A 114 5.51 0.59 -7.11
C ASN A 114 5.14 -0.29 -5.91
N ILE A 115 4.93 -1.58 -6.17
CA ILE A 115 4.52 -2.53 -5.12
C ILE A 115 5.52 -2.62 -3.96
N GLU A 116 6.83 -2.50 -4.22
CA GLU A 116 7.87 -2.57 -3.18
C GLU A 116 7.82 -1.41 -2.20
N GLN A 117 7.28 -0.28 -2.64
CA GLN A 117 7.18 0.92 -1.84
C GLN A 117 5.90 0.94 -0.99
N GLY A 118 4.92 0.12 -1.31
CA GLY A 118 3.61 0.25 -0.68
C GLY A 118 3.00 1.64 -0.88
N ILE A 119 1.81 1.84 -0.39
CA ILE A 119 1.13 3.14 -0.41
C ILE A 119 0.29 3.28 0.85
N TYR A 120 0.21 4.49 1.40
CA TYR A 120 -0.71 4.80 2.49
C TYR A 120 -1.57 6.00 2.15
N PHE A 121 -2.77 6.02 2.67
CA PHE A 121 -3.74 7.10 2.45
C PHE A 121 -4.83 7.11 3.52
N THR A 122 -5.46 8.27 3.71
CA THR A 122 -6.66 8.37 4.54
C THR A 122 -7.89 7.84 3.80
N LYS A 123 -8.79 7.16 4.50
CA LYS A 123 -10.06 6.67 3.93
C LYS A 123 -10.89 7.79 3.31
N ARG A 124 -10.88 8.97 3.94
CA ARG A 124 -11.55 10.16 3.41
C ARG A 124 -11.08 10.50 2.00
N LEU A 125 -9.74 10.53 1.77
CA LEU A 125 -9.20 10.78 0.44
C LEU A 125 -9.58 9.66 -0.53
N TYR A 126 -9.46 8.41 -0.11
CA TYR A 126 -9.79 7.24 -0.93
C TYR A 126 -11.22 7.28 -1.48
N PHE A 127 -12.18 7.51 -0.61
CA PHE A 127 -13.59 7.60 -1.04
C PHE A 127 -13.89 8.85 -1.86
N SER A 128 -13.17 9.95 -1.62
CA SER A 128 -13.35 11.19 -2.41
C SER A 128 -12.92 11.05 -3.87
N VAL A 129 -12.08 10.05 -4.19
CA VAL A 129 -11.62 9.78 -5.56
C VAL A 129 -12.31 8.56 -6.20
N GLY A 130 -13.26 7.93 -5.50
CA GLY A 130 -14.07 6.83 -6.02
C GLY A 130 -13.40 5.46 -5.96
N GLY A 131 -12.59 5.19 -4.93
CA GLY A 131 -11.97 3.88 -4.68
C GLY A 131 -10.68 3.63 -5.44
N ILE A 132 -10.23 2.35 -5.46
CA ILE A 132 -8.92 1.94 -6.01
C ILE A 132 -8.78 2.20 -7.51
N GLY A 133 -9.88 2.17 -8.25
CA GLY A 133 -9.86 2.19 -9.69
C GLY A 133 -9.30 0.90 -10.28
N LYS A 134 -8.68 0.97 -11.46
CA LYS A 134 -8.10 -0.20 -12.12
C LYS A 134 -6.84 -0.67 -11.40
N PHE A 135 -6.85 -1.93 -10.97
CA PHE A 135 -5.74 -2.60 -10.29
C PHE A 135 -5.09 -3.58 -11.28
N GLY A 136 -4.12 -3.10 -12.03
CA GLY A 136 -3.44 -3.89 -13.06
C GLY A 136 -2.01 -4.28 -12.69
N THR A 137 -1.14 -4.44 -13.67
CA THR A 137 0.29 -4.77 -13.51
C THR A 137 1.07 -3.73 -12.70
N SER A 138 0.61 -2.49 -12.68
CA SER A 138 1.11 -1.42 -11.80
C SER A 138 0.03 -1.06 -10.79
N PRO A 139 -0.07 -1.77 -9.67
CA PRO A 139 -1.21 -1.71 -8.75
C PRO A 139 -1.57 -0.31 -8.26
N PHE A 140 -0.58 0.55 -8.07
CA PHE A 140 -0.78 1.90 -7.52
C PHE A 140 -0.85 3.02 -8.56
N ASN A 141 -0.80 2.68 -9.87
CA ASN A 141 -0.75 3.69 -10.92
C ASN A 141 -2.02 4.55 -10.96
N GLU A 142 -3.18 3.93 -11.05
CA GLU A 142 -4.43 4.67 -11.20
C GLU A 142 -4.82 5.42 -9.94
N ILE A 143 -4.73 4.77 -8.78
CA ILE A 143 -5.06 5.41 -7.50
C ILE A 143 -4.15 6.61 -7.21
N SER A 144 -2.85 6.51 -7.51
CA SER A 144 -1.92 7.62 -7.33
C SER A 144 -2.26 8.81 -8.22
N LYS A 145 -2.62 8.57 -9.48
CA LYS A 145 -3.08 9.65 -10.39
C LYS A 145 -4.34 10.34 -9.86
N ARG A 146 -5.27 9.58 -9.33
CA ARG A 146 -6.49 10.12 -8.71
C ARG A 146 -6.17 10.95 -7.47
N PHE A 147 -5.25 10.49 -6.62
CA PHE A 147 -4.81 11.26 -5.44
C PHE A 147 -4.13 12.57 -5.84
N TYR A 148 -3.24 12.54 -6.83
CA TYR A 148 -2.60 13.75 -7.36
C TYR A 148 -3.59 14.79 -7.90
N SER A 149 -4.77 14.38 -8.33
CA SER A 149 -5.82 15.33 -8.75
C SER A 149 -6.46 16.08 -7.58
N ARG A 150 -6.21 15.65 -6.35
CA ARG A 150 -6.78 16.22 -5.12
C ARG A 150 -5.75 16.89 -4.22
N ILE A 151 -4.63 16.22 -4.00
CA ILE A 151 -3.60 16.67 -3.07
C ILE A 151 -2.24 16.06 -3.41
N ASP A 152 -1.16 16.81 -3.18
CA ASP A 152 0.19 16.30 -3.32
C ASP A 152 0.53 15.28 -2.22
N PRO A 153 1.41 14.30 -2.50
CA PRO A 153 1.82 13.31 -1.53
C PRO A 153 2.70 13.91 -0.43
N GLN A 154 2.67 13.27 0.73
CA GLN A 154 3.64 13.51 1.78
C GLN A 154 5.04 13.02 1.37
N ASN A 155 6.08 13.50 2.06
CA ASN A 155 7.43 12.98 1.87
C ASN A 155 7.48 11.47 2.11
N PRO A 156 8.21 10.71 1.26
CA PRO A 156 8.30 9.25 1.42
C PRO A 156 8.83 8.84 2.80
N LEU A 157 8.16 7.87 3.41
CA LEU A 157 8.55 7.29 4.69
C LEU A 157 9.78 6.39 4.55
N PRO A 158 10.48 6.05 5.64
CA PRO A 158 11.56 5.07 5.61
C PRO A 158 11.12 3.76 4.95
N ALA A 159 12.05 3.08 4.25
CA ALA A 159 11.77 1.87 3.49
C ALA A 159 11.11 0.78 4.34
N LEU A 160 10.25 -0.02 3.69
CA LEU A 160 9.65 -1.20 4.29
C LEU A 160 10.71 -2.26 4.63
N ILE A 161 10.47 -3.01 5.70
CA ILE A 161 11.21 -4.23 6.00
C ILE A 161 10.61 -5.35 5.15
N ILE A 162 11.36 -5.81 4.15
CA ILE A 162 10.92 -6.86 3.22
C ILE A 162 11.65 -8.15 3.58
N ARG A 163 10.88 -9.21 3.86
CA ARG A 163 11.40 -10.51 4.29
C ARG A 163 11.53 -11.54 3.17
N THR A 164 11.05 -11.23 1.98
CA THR A 164 11.13 -12.10 0.81
C THR A 164 11.66 -11.35 -0.41
N LYS A 165 12.31 -12.06 -1.33
CA LYS A 165 12.73 -11.51 -2.62
C LYS A 165 11.58 -11.44 -3.63
N ASN A 166 10.56 -12.27 -3.46
CA ASN A 166 9.40 -12.31 -4.34
C ASN A 166 8.28 -11.45 -3.76
N LEU A 167 7.99 -10.34 -4.39
CA LEU A 167 6.92 -9.41 -4.03
C LEU A 167 5.71 -9.51 -4.97
N ASP A 168 5.68 -10.52 -5.86
CA ASP A 168 4.53 -10.75 -6.73
C ASP A 168 3.27 -10.97 -5.88
N ILE A 169 2.22 -10.23 -6.18
CA ILE A 169 0.92 -10.34 -5.51
C ILE A 169 0.23 -11.65 -5.92
N PHE A 170 0.47 -12.07 -7.16
CA PHE A 170 -0.10 -13.28 -7.73
C PHE A 170 1.00 -14.34 -7.88
N GLN A 171 0.68 -15.60 -7.61
CA GLN A 171 1.58 -16.68 -7.99
C GLN A 171 1.67 -16.77 -9.52
N LYS A 172 2.88 -17.01 -10.07
CA LYS A 172 3.14 -17.13 -11.51
C LYS A 172 2.30 -18.18 -12.27
N TRP A 173 1.40 -18.88 -11.60
CA TRP A 173 0.53 -19.89 -12.17
C TRP A 173 -0.50 -19.36 -13.16
N ILE A 174 -0.87 -18.11 -13.05
CA ILE A 174 -1.93 -17.50 -13.88
C ILE A 174 -1.43 -17.11 -15.27
N ILE A 175 -0.11 -17.04 -15.49
CA ILE A 175 0.45 -16.59 -16.79
C ILE A 175 0.56 -17.74 -17.83
N LYS A 176 0.32 -19.00 -17.46
CA LYS A 176 0.43 -20.13 -18.40
C LYS A 176 -0.83 -20.45 -19.21
N HIS A 177 -1.92 -19.73 -19.02
CA HIS A 177 -3.20 -20.01 -19.68
C HIS A 177 -3.92 -18.74 -20.23
N LEU A 178 -3.14 -17.70 -20.58
CA LEU A 178 -3.61 -16.60 -21.42
C LEU A 178 -2.92 -16.67 -22.78
#